data_ce9c796e284f870ad729d74d7927c885
#
_entry.id   ce9c796e284f870ad729d74d7927c885
#
_cell.length_a   1.000
_cell.length_b   1.000
_cell.length_c   1.000
_cell.angle_alpha   90.00
_cell.angle_beta   90.00
_cell.angle_gamma   90.00
#
_symmetry.space_group_name_H-M   'P 1'
#
loop_
_entity.id
_entity.type
_entity.pdbx_description
1 polymer ?
#
loop_
_entity_poly.entity_id
_entity_poly.type
_entity_poly.pdbx_seq_one_letter_code
_entity_poly.pdbx_strand_id
1 'polypeptide(L)'
;MAEYIARRYRVAEDVVTNFVSIAYRAGEKYSLDPLLILAVMAVESRYNPVAESLVGARGLMQIIPKYHPEKLDAHGGEQALLQPEVNILVGAQILREYLRRFGDTETALQVYNGALDEPTAKYSNKVFAEKALLEAMRVKARSKTAQSA
;
A
#
# COMPACT_ATOMS: atom_id res chain seq x y z
N MET A 1 -5.99 -9.81 10.88
CA MET A 1 -5.48 -9.09 9.68
C MET A 1 -4.21 -9.72 9.12
N ALA A 2 -3.12 -9.70 9.87
CA ALA A 2 -1.84 -10.23 9.40
C ALA A 2 -1.90 -11.72 9.04
N GLU A 3 -2.59 -12.52 9.82
CA GLU A 3 -2.77 -13.95 9.54
C GLU A 3 -3.45 -14.20 8.19
N TYR A 4 -4.50 -13.44 7.89
CA TYR A 4 -5.22 -13.54 6.62
C TYR A 4 -4.31 -13.20 5.43
N ILE A 5 -3.58 -12.09 5.53
CA ILE A 5 -2.64 -11.66 4.47
C ILE A 5 -1.54 -12.70 4.29
N ALA A 6 -0.96 -13.19 5.38
CA ALA A 6 0.10 -14.18 5.36
C ALA A 6 -0.31 -15.44 4.61
N ARG A 7 -1.50 -15.96 4.90
CA ARG A 7 -2.04 -17.14 4.22
C ARG A 7 -2.32 -16.89 2.75
N ARG A 8 -2.98 -15.77 2.44
CA ARG A 8 -3.40 -15.46 1.07
C ARG A 8 -2.19 -15.27 0.14
N TYR A 9 -1.17 -14.59 0.62
CA TYR A 9 -0.02 -14.21 -0.21
C TYR A 9 1.22 -15.07 0.04
N ARG A 10 1.14 -16.04 0.94
CA ARG A 10 2.23 -16.98 1.27
C ARG A 10 3.48 -16.24 1.75
N VAL A 11 3.30 -15.33 2.66
CA VAL A 11 4.37 -14.57 3.31
C VAL A 11 4.35 -14.91 4.80
N ALA A 12 5.50 -14.94 5.43
CA ALA A 12 5.60 -15.25 6.86
C ALA A 12 4.79 -14.25 7.69
N GLU A 13 4.05 -14.75 8.69
CA GLU A 13 3.12 -13.93 9.46
C GLU A 13 3.82 -12.82 10.24
N ASP A 14 5.00 -13.07 10.81
CA ASP A 14 5.78 -12.06 11.52
C ASP A 14 6.20 -10.91 10.61
N VAL A 15 6.56 -11.23 9.35
CA VAL A 15 6.91 -10.24 8.33
C VAL A 15 5.68 -9.38 7.99
N VAL A 16 4.53 -10.02 7.76
CA VAL A 16 3.28 -9.30 7.47
C VAL A 16 2.84 -8.43 8.65
N THR A 17 2.99 -8.92 9.88
CA THR A 17 2.68 -8.15 11.09
C THR A 17 3.47 -6.84 11.11
N ASN A 18 4.75 -6.88 10.73
CA ASN A 18 5.56 -5.68 10.61
C ASN A 18 5.01 -4.72 9.54
N PHE A 19 4.65 -5.25 8.36
CA PHE A 19 4.08 -4.42 7.28
C PHE A 19 2.77 -3.76 7.71
N VAL A 20 1.90 -4.49 8.37
CA VAL A 20 0.62 -3.96 8.87
C VAL A 20 0.88 -2.83 9.88
N SER A 21 1.81 -3.03 10.81
CA SER A 21 2.18 -2.00 11.78
C SER A 21 2.67 -0.72 11.09
N ILE A 22 3.55 -0.85 10.10
CA ILE A 22 4.04 0.31 9.35
C ILE A 22 2.90 0.99 8.58
N ALA A 23 2.01 0.23 7.96
CA ALA A 23 0.87 0.78 7.21
C ALA A 23 -0.06 1.60 8.12
N TYR A 24 -0.31 1.14 9.35
CA TYR A 24 -1.12 1.89 10.32
C TYR A 24 -0.44 3.18 10.73
N ARG A 25 0.87 3.17 10.98
CA ARG A 25 1.64 4.38 11.30
C ARG A 25 1.66 5.37 10.13
N ALA A 26 1.85 4.86 8.92
CA ALA A 26 1.84 5.69 7.71
C ALA A 26 0.45 6.30 7.47
N GLY A 27 -0.61 5.52 7.68
CA GLY A 27 -1.99 6.00 7.59
C GLY A 27 -2.28 7.12 8.56
N GLU A 28 -1.81 6.99 9.78
CA GLU A 28 -1.94 8.05 10.79
C GLU A 28 -1.18 9.31 10.35
N LYS A 29 0.07 9.15 9.93
CA LYS A 29 0.92 10.28 9.52
C LYS A 29 0.36 11.06 8.33
N TYR A 30 -0.18 10.36 7.33
CA TYR A 30 -0.62 10.97 6.07
C TYR A 30 -2.14 11.05 5.92
N SER A 31 -2.88 10.76 6.99
CA SER A 31 -4.35 10.80 6.99
C SER A 31 -4.97 9.91 5.91
N LEU A 32 -4.50 8.68 5.82
CA LEU A 32 -5.00 7.65 4.92
C LEU A 32 -5.56 6.47 5.70
N ASP A 33 -6.58 5.82 5.14
CA ASP A 33 -7.02 4.54 5.67
C ASP A 33 -5.88 3.51 5.50
N PRO A 34 -5.39 2.89 6.58
CA PRO A 34 -4.32 1.90 6.47
C PRO A 34 -4.69 0.71 5.59
N LEU A 35 -5.98 0.39 5.47
CA LEU A 35 -6.43 -0.69 4.59
C LEU A 35 -6.26 -0.33 3.11
N LEU A 36 -6.35 0.95 2.77
CA LEU A 36 -6.02 1.41 1.42
C LEU A 36 -4.53 1.17 1.10
N ILE A 37 -3.66 1.50 2.04
CA ILE A 37 -2.21 1.27 1.90
C ILE A 37 -1.93 -0.23 1.70
N LEU A 38 -2.51 -1.07 2.56
CA LEU A 38 -2.36 -2.52 2.47
C LEU A 38 -2.91 -3.08 1.16
N ALA A 39 -4.03 -2.55 0.67
CA ALA A 39 -4.61 -2.97 -0.60
C ALA A 39 -3.70 -2.61 -1.79
N VAL A 40 -3.08 -1.44 -1.77
CA VAL A 40 -2.10 -1.05 -2.79
C VAL A 40 -0.91 -2.01 -2.77
N MET A 41 -0.39 -2.35 -1.59
CA MET A 41 0.70 -3.32 -1.46
C MET A 41 0.34 -4.69 -2.05
N ALA A 42 -0.88 -5.15 -1.82
CA ALA A 42 -1.36 -6.41 -2.37
C ALA A 42 -1.34 -6.41 -3.89
N VAL A 43 -1.87 -5.36 -4.50
CA VAL A 43 -1.94 -5.24 -5.96
C VAL A 43 -0.56 -5.02 -6.58
N GLU A 44 0.27 -4.19 -5.96
CA GLU A 44 1.55 -3.81 -6.53
C GLU A 44 2.62 -4.90 -6.42
N SER A 45 2.77 -5.52 -5.28
CA SER A 45 3.89 -6.42 -5.02
C SER A 45 3.49 -7.79 -4.45
N ARG A 46 2.21 -7.99 -4.11
CA ARG A 46 1.75 -9.16 -3.36
C ARG A 46 2.57 -9.35 -2.08
N TYR A 47 2.90 -8.22 -1.43
CA TYR A 47 3.70 -8.16 -0.19
C TYR A 47 5.14 -8.64 -0.33
N ASN A 48 5.71 -8.54 -1.54
CA ASN A 48 7.13 -8.82 -1.76
C ASN A 48 7.96 -7.53 -1.60
N PRO A 49 8.77 -7.42 -0.53
CA PRO A 49 9.51 -6.17 -0.26
C PRO A 49 10.65 -5.90 -1.24
N VAL A 50 11.05 -6.89 -2.03
CA VAL A 50 12.11 -6.74 -3.03
C VAL A 50 11.59 -6.84 -4.47
N ALA A 51 10.29 -6.71 -4.66
CA ALA A 51 9.69 -6.73 -6.00
C ALA A 51 10.26 -5.60 -6.86
N GLU A 52 10.49 -5.91 -8.14
CA GLU A 52 11.04 -4.96 -9.09
C GLU A 52 10.35 -5.14 -10.44
N SER A 53 9.89 -4.04 -11.04
CA SER A 53 9.21 -4.10 -12.35
C SER A 53 10.17 -3.75 -13.48
N LEU A 54 9.75 -4.04 -14.71
CA LEU A 54 10.52 -3.73 -15.92
C LEU A 54 10.72 -2.21 -16.11
N VAL A 55 9.83 -1.39 -15.55
CA VAL A 55 9.94 0.08 -15.63
C VAL A 55 10.67 0.69 -14.43
N GLY A 56 11.26 -0.14 -13.57
CA GLY A 56 12.05 0.31 -12.43
C GLY A 56 11.28 0.62 -11.16
N ALA A 57 10.02 0.20 -11.07
CA ALA A 57 9.26 0.29 -9.82
C ALA A 57 9.83 -0.67 -8.79
N ARG A 58 9.91 -0.25 -7.52
CA ARG A 58 10.59 -1.01 -6.46
C ARG A 58 9.78 -1.16 -5.19
N GLY A 59 9.87 -2.35 -4.60
CA GLY A 59 9.42 -2.66 -3.26
C GLY A 59 7.92 -2.83 -3.11
N LEU A 60 7.47 -2.79 -1.87
CA LEU A 60 6.09 -3.13 -1.49
C LEU A 60 5.02 -2.31 -2.21
N MET A 61 5.24 -1.03 -2.39
CA MET A 61 4.29 -0.13 -3.05
C MET A 61 4.70 0.25 -4.47
N GLN A 62 5.73 -0.40 -5.01
CA GLN A 62 6.19 -0.24 -6.39
C GLN A 62 6.42 1.22 -6.80
N ILE A 63 7.32 1.87 -6.08
CA ILE A 63 7.68 3.27 -6.30
C ILE A 63 8.73 3.36 -7.40
N ILE A 64 8.54 4.27 -8.35
CA ILE A 64 9.52 4.53 -9.42
C ILE A 64 10.42 5.68 -8.97
N PRO A 65 11.72 5.41 -8.68
CA PRO A 65 12.60 6.39 -8.04
C PRO A 65 12.76 7.69 -8.81
N LYS A 66 12.83 7.63 -10.13
CA LYS A 66 13.10 8.80 -10.98
C LYS A 66 12.06 9.90 -10.87
N TYR A 67 10.83 9.56 -10.41
CA TYR A 67 9.74 10.54 -10.27
C TYR A 67 9.69 11.19 -8.89
N HIS A 68 10.49 10.69 -7.92
CA HIS A 68 10.40 11.12 -6.52
C HIS A 68 11.77 11.33 -5.87
N PRO A 69 12.73 11.99 -6.55
CA PRO A 69 14.09 12.11 -6.02
C PRO A 69 14.14 12.87 -4.69
N GLU A 70 13.33 13.90 -4.52
CA GLU A 70 13.30 14.71 -3.30
C GLU A 70 12.82 13.92 -2.09
N LYS A 71 11.88 13.00 -2.28
CA LYS A 71 11.40 12.13 -1.19
C LYS A 71 12.44 11.10 -0.79
N LEU A 72 13.18 10.58 -1.76
CA LEU A 72 14.17 9.55 -1.51
C LEU A 72 15.46 10.10 -0.91
N ASP A 73 15.84 11.32 -1.25
CA ASP A 73 17.04 11.96 -0.69
C ASP A 73 16.94 12.08 0.82
N ALA A 74 15.74 12.30 1.35
CA ALA A 74 15.51 12.36 2.79
C ALA A 74 15.75 11.02 3.50
N HIS A 75 15.77 9.91 2.77
CA HIS A 75 15.93 8.56 3.31
C HIS A 75 17.25 7.87 2.90
N GLY A 76 18.17 8.59 2.26
CA GLY A 76 19.44 8.01 1.82
C GLY A 76 19.46 7.52 0.38
N GLY A 77 18.44 7.85 -0.41
CA GLY A 77 18.43 7.57 -1.83
C GLY A 77 17.58 6.36 -2.24
N GLU A 78 17.74 5.97 -3.49
CA GLU A 78 16.94 4.96 -4.17
C GLU A 78 16.96 3.58 -3.50
N GLN A 79 18.10 3.17 -2.96
CA GLN A 79 18.24 1.85 -2.32
C GLN A 79 17.41 1.71 -1.06
N ALA A 80 17.05 2.81 -0.42
CA ALA A 80 16.20 2.80 0.76
C ALA A 80 14.80 2.24 0.46
N LEU A 81 14.36 2.24 -0.80
CA LEU A 81 13.06 1.67 -1.20
C LEU A 81 12.95 0.16 -0.98
N LEU A 82 14.05 -0.55 -0.76
CA LEU A 82 14.02 -1.96 -0.40
C LEU A 82 13.74 -2.19 1.09
N GLN A 83 13.75 -1.12 1.89
CA GLN A 83 13.38 -1.18 3.29
C GLN A 83 11.87 -0.95 3.44
N PRO A 84 11.13 -1.87 4.08
CA PRO A 84 9.67 -1.74 4.21
C PRO A 84 9.22 -0.43 4.83
N GLU A 85 9.89 0.03 5.88
CA GLU A 85 9.58 1.30 6.55
C GLU A 85 9.59 2.47 5.57
N VAL A 86 10.67 2.60 4.80
CA VAL A 86 10.83 3.70 3.84
C VAL A 86 9.83 3.57 2.70
N ASN A 87 9.70 2.37 2.14
CA ASN A 87 8.83 2.14 0.99
C ASN A 87 7.38 2.49 1.31
N ILE A 88 6.86 1.98 2.42
CA ILE A 88 5.46 2.21 2.81
C ILE A 88 5.22 3.69 3.14
N LEU A 89 6.14 4.34 3.87
CA LEU A 89 6.00 5.76 4.20
C LEU A 89 6.02 6.64 2.96
N VAL A 90 6.97 6.41 2.05
CA VAL A 90 7.07 7.19 0.80
C VAL A 90 5.86 6.94 -0.09
N GLY A 91 5.44 5.68 -0.23
CA GLY A 91 4.24 5.33 -1.01
C GLY A 91 2.97 5.99 -0.48
N ALA A 92 2.80 6.00 0.83
CA ALA A 92 1.67 6.67 1.47
C ALA A 92 1.71 8.19 1.25
N GLN A 93 2.87 8.80 1.34
CA GLN A 93 3.05 10.21 1.07
C GLN A 93 2.66 10.57 -0.37
N ILE A 94 3.13 9.78 -1.34
CA ILE A 94 2.80 9.97 -2.76
C ILE A 94 1.29 9.87 -2.97
N LEU A 95 0.67 8.84 -2.41
CA LEU A 95 -0.77 8.63 -2.56
C LEU A 95 -1.56 9.78 -1.94
N ARG A 96 -1.13 10.29 -0.77
CA ARG A 96 -1.76 11.47 -0.15
C ARG A 96 -1.67 12.71 -1.02
N GLU A 97 -0.51 12.95 -1.64
CA GLU A 97 -0.34 14.08 -2.54
C GLU A 97 -1.29 13.99 -3.74
N TYR A 98 -1.45 12.80 -4.32
CA TYR A 98 -2.38 12.62 -5.43
C TYR A 98 -3.84 12.80 -5.00
N LEU A 99 -4.21 12.34 -3.81
CA LEU A 99 -5.55 12.58 -3.28
C LEU A 99 -5.86 14.07 -3.12
N ARG A 100 -4.89 14.84 -2.64
CA ARG A 100 -5.05 16.30 -2.52
C ARG A 100 -5.20 16.97 -3.87
N ARG A 101 -4.39 16.51 -4.85
CA ARG A 101 -4.34 17.11 -6.16
C ARG A 101 -5.57 16.79 -7.01
N PHE A 102 -6.05 15.57 -6.97
CA PHE A 102 -7.11 15.08 -7.85
C PHE A 102 -8.49 14.97 -7.19
N GLY A 103 -8.56 14.99 -5.88
CA GLY A 103 -9.82 15.11 -5.12
C GLY A 103 -10.55 13.83 -4.82
N ASP A 104 -10.36 12.75 -5.58
CA ASP A 104 -11.02 11.48 -5.32
C ASP A 104 -10.04 10.28 -5.39
N THR A 105 -10.39 9.21 -4.67
CA THR A 105 -9.53 8.06 -4.50
C THR A 105 -9.31 7.29 -5.82
N GLU A 106 -10.34 7.12 -6.62
CA GLU A 106 -10.23 6.40 -7.89
C GLU A 106 -9.21 7.07 -8.80
N THR A 107 -9.34 8.38 -9.01
CA THR A 107 -8.43 9.15 -9.86
C THR A 107 -7.01 9.12 -9.29
N ALA A 108 -6.86 9.31 -7.98
CA ALA A 108 -5.54 9.27 -7.32
C ALA A 108 -4.85 7.92 -7.53
N LEU A 109 -5.59 6.82 -7.42
CA LEU A 109 -5.05 5.48 -7.65
C LEU A 109 -4.65 5.26 -9.11
N GLN A 110 -5.47 5.73 -10.05
CA GLN A 110 -5.13 5.63 -11.47
C GLN A 110 -3.86 6.44 -11.81
N VAL A 111 -3.71 7.62 -11.23
CA VAL A 111 -2.47 8.42 -11.37
C VAL A 111 -1.29 7.68 -10.74
N TYR A 112 -1.48 7.10 -9.57
CA TYR A 112 -0.44 6.34 -8.87
C TYR A 112 0.12 5.22 -9.76
N ASN A 113 -0.76 4.53 -10.48
CA ASN A 113 -0.38 3.45 -11.39
C ASN A 113 0.09 3.95 -12.78
N GLY A 114 0.04 5.26 -13.04
CA GLY A 114 0.34 5.79 -14.37
C GLY A 114 -0.74 5.49 -15.42
N ALA A 115 -1.95 5.22 -14.99
CA ALA A 115 -3.06 4.78 -15.86
C ALA A 115 -4.25 5.73 -15.85
N LEU A 116 -3.98 7.05 -15.73
CA LEU A 116 -5.04 8.07 -15.69
C LEU A 116 -5.99 7.98 -16.88
N ASP A 117 -5.47 7.69 -18.07
CA ASP A 117 -6.23 7.63 -19.31
C ASP A 117 -6.88 6.26 -19.58
N GLU A 118 -6.70 5.29 -18.68
CA GLU A 118 -7.30 3.96 -18.86
C GLU A 118 -8.79 4.03 -18.49
N PRO A 119 -9.73 3.83 -19.45
CA PRO A 119 -11.14 4.17 -19.25
C PRO A 119 -11.91 3.21 -18.33
N THR A 120 -11.41 1.98 -18.10
CA THR A 120 -12.12 0.98 -17.31
C THR A 120 -11.73 0.97 -15.83
N ALA A 121 -10.79 1.83 -15.43
CA ALA A 121 -10.32 1.93 -14.05
C ALA A 121 -9.89 0.59 -13.45
N LYS A 122 -9.20 -0.24 -14.23
CA LYS A 122 -8.80 -1.59 -13.82
C LYS A 122 -7.98 -1.61 -12.54
N TYR A 123 -7.01 -0.69 -12.44
CA TYR A 123 -6.12 -0.64 -11.29
C TYR A 123 -6.88 -0.29 -10.01
N SER A 124 -7.62 0.82 -10.04
CA SER A 124 -8.38 1.25 -8.86
C SER A 124 -9.41 0.22 -8.44
N ASN A 125 -10.06 -0.45 -9.40
CA ASN A 125 -11.00 -1.51 -9.10
C ASN A 125 -10.35 -2.71 -8.39
N LYS A 126 -9.13 -3.08 -8.79
CA LYS A 126 -8.37 -4.13 -8.10
C LYS A 126 -8.04 -3.73 -6.66
N VAL A 127 -7.61 -2.48 -6.47
CA VAL A 127 -7.29 -1.96 -5.14
C VAL A 127 -8.54 -1.96 -4.26
N PHE A 128 -9.68 -1.48 -4.76
CA PHE A 128 -10.93 -1.45 -4.01
C PHE A 128 -11.41 -2.87 -3.66
N ALA A 129 -11.23 -3.84 -4.55
CA ALA A 129 -11.59 -5.23 -4.27
C ALA A 129 -10.74 -5.80 -3.13
N GLU A 130 -9.42 -5.56 -3.15
CA GLU A 130 -8.54 -5.98 -2.06
C GLU A 130 -8.88 -5.27 -0.74
N LYS A 131 -9.16 -3.98 -0.80
CA LYS A 131 -9.56 -3.22 0.38
C LYS A 131 -10.84 -3.77 0.99
N ALA A 132 -11.83 -4.13 0.17
CA ALA A 132 -13.09 -4.71 0.63
C ALA A 132 -12.86 -6.03 1.38
N LEU A 133 -11.96 -6.88 0.90
CA LEU A 133 -11.60 -8.12 1.59
C LEU A 133 -10.98 -7.84 2.96
N LEU A 134 -10.10 -6.85 3.05
CA LEU A 134 -9.47 -6.46 4.31
C LEU A 134 -10.49 -5.84 5.28
N GLU A 135 -11.42 -5.06 4.79
CA GLU A 135 -12.50 -4.50 5.61
C GLU A 135 -13.37 -5.61 6.20
N ALA A 136 -13.72 -6.62 5.41
CA ALA A 136 -14.48 -7.77 5.87
C ALA A 136 -13.72 -8.52 6.98
N MET A 137 -12.42 -8.69 6.84
CA MET A 137 -11.60 -9.33 7.86
C MET A 137 -11.51 -8.50 9.13
N ARG A 138 -11.44 -7.17 9.01
CA ARG A 138 -11.41 -6.27 10.17
C ARG A 138 -12.73 -6.33 10.95
N VAL A 139 -13.85 -6.34 10.28
CA VAL A 139 -15.17 -6.47 10.90
C VAL A 139 -15.28 -7.81 11.62
N LYS A 140 -14.86 -8.90 11.00
CA LYS A 140 -14.86 -10.23 11.58
C LYS A 140 -14.01 -10.31 12.86
N ALA A 141 -12.82 -9.71 12.85
CA ALA A 141 -11.94 -9.68 14.00
C ALA A 141 -12.55 -8.90 15.17
N ARG A 142 -13.18 -7.75 14.90
CA ARG A 142 -13.88 -6.93 15.91
C ARG A 142 -15.08 -7.69 16.51
N SER A 143 -15.83 -8.39 15.68
CA SER A 143 -16.97 -9.21 16.12
C SER A 143 -16.51 -10.32 17.06
N LYS A 144 -15.43 -11.04 16.75
CA LYS A 144 -14.84 -12.05 17.63
C LYS A 144 -14.39 -11.47 18.96
N THR A 145 -13.73 -10.32 18.94
CA THR A 145 -13.28 -9.64 20.17
C THR A 145 -14.45 -9.26 21.05
N ALA A 146 -15.54 -8.72 20.46
CA ALA A 146 -16.74 -8.35 21.19
C ALA A 146 -17.43 -9.57 21.83
N GLN A 147 -17.44 -10.71 21.15
CA GLN A 147 -18.02 -11.96 21.67
C GLN A 147 -17.18 -12.58 22.79
N SER A 148 -15.87 -12.33 22.79
CA SER A 148 -14.94 -12.86 23.80
C SER A 148 -14.90 -12.02 25.07
N ALA A 149 -15.41 -10.80 25.01
CA ALA A 149 -15.48 -9.89 26.14
C ALA A 149 -16.75 -10.14 26.93
#